data_079cdf196ad8793e761172ea8b93db63
#
_entry.id   079cdf196ad8793e761172ea8b93db63
#
_cell.length_a   1.000
_cell.length_b   1.000
_cell.length_c   1.000
_cell.angle_alpha   90.00
_cell.angle_beta   90.00
_cell.angle_gamma   90.00
#
_symmetry.space_group_name_H-M   'P 1'
#
loop_
_entity.id
_entity.type
_entity.pdbx_description
1 polymer ?
#
loop_
_entity_poly.entity_id
_entity_poly.type
_entity_poly.pdbx_seq_one_letter_code
_entity_poly.pdbx_strand_id
1 'polypeptide(L)'
;MIPIEREDVGDVSILKLSGELDFENTVWLRGELHGLLREGRVRILLNMKEVDLISSYTVGVFVAFARDLRERGGDIKFLHLLRRVRDTFAATRIDHILDIFEDRSEAIAAFSKS
;
A
#
# COMPACT_ATOMS: atom_id res chain seq x y z
N MET A 1 -3.77 -16.06 -4.67
CA MET A 1 -3.58 -15.59 -3.30
C MET A 1 -2.09 -15.45 -3.02
N ILE A 2 -1.66 -14.30 -2.54
CA ILE A 2 -0.26 -14.05 -2.20
C ILE A 2 -0.08 -14.06 -0.69
N PRO A 3 1.15 -14.36 -0.20
CA PRO A 3 1.45 -14.21 1.22
C PRO A 3 1.34 -12.75 1.65
N ILE A 4 0.63 -12.53 2.75
CA ILE A 4 0.52 -11.20 3.36
C ILE A 4 0.83 -11.36 4.84
N GLU A 5 1.87 -10.67 5.30
CA GLU A 5 2.24 -10.66 6.72
C GLU A 5 1.86 -9.31 7.31
N ARG A 6 1.12 -9.33 8.41
CA ARG A 6 0.65 -8.11 9.07
C ARG A 6 1.40 -7.85 10.36
N GLU A 7 1.78 -6.61 10.55
CA GLU A 7 2.36 -6.13 11.81
C GLU A 7 1.74 -4.77 12.12
N ASP A 8 1.24 -4.60 13.33
CA ASP A 8 0.69 -3.31 13.75
C ASP A 8 1.71 -2.58 14.61
N VAL A 9 2.01 -1.33 14.26
CA VAL A 9 2.87 -0.45 15.05
C VAL A 9 2.03 0.76 15.42
N GLY A 10 1.51 0.76 16.66
CA GLY A 10 0.53 1.76 17.06
C GLY A 10 -0.71 1.67 16.18
N ASP A 11 -1.12 2.79 15.61
CA ASP A 11 -2.28 2.84 14.71
C ASP A 11 -1.92 2.63 13.24
N VAL A 12 -0.66 2.30 12.95
CA VAL A 12 -0.22 1.99 11.58
C VAL A 12 -0.25 0.47 11.39
N SER A 13 -0.97 0.01 10.37
CA SER A 13 -0.99 -1.40 9.99
C SER A 13 -0.03 -1.60 8.83
N ILE A 14 0.98 -2.44 9.02
CA ILE A 14 1.99 -2.72 7.99
C ILE A 14 1.69 -4.08 7.39
N LEU A 15 1.51 -4.11 6.08
CA LEU A 15 1.33 -5.35 5.33
C LEU A 15 2.55 -5.59 4.45
N LYS A 16 3.23 -6.70 4.68
CA LYS A 16 4.32 -7.13 3.80
C LYS A 16 3.75 -8.11 2.79
N LEU A 17 3.87 -7.74 1.51
CA LEU A 17 3.34 -8.51 0.39
C LEU A 17 4.49 -9.20 -0.33
N SER A 18 4.22 -10.36 -0.94
CA SER A 18 5.23 -11.11 -1.70
C SER A 18 4.61 -11.62 -2.98
N GLY A 19 5.33 -11.49 -4.11
CA GLY A 19 4.92 -12.03 -5.39
C GLY A 19 4.44 -10.98 -6.36
N GLU A 20 3.55 -11.38 -7.27
CA GLU A 20 3.04 -10.51 -8.31
C GLU A 20 1.64 -10.03 -7.97
N LEU A 21 1.41 -8.74 -8.07
CA LEU A 21 0.07 -8.17 -7.93
C LEU A 21 -0.61 -8.12 -9.30
N ASP A 22 -0.97 -9.31 -9.80
CA ASP A 22 -1.84 -9.47 -10.95
C ASP A 22 -3.29 -9.17 -10.54
N PHE A 23 -4.25 -9.41 -11.43
CA PHE A 23 -5.65 -9.14 -11.14
C PHE A 23 -6.14 -9.95 -9.92
N GLU A 24 -5.94 -11.27 -9.92
CA GLU A 24 -6.45 -12.14 -8.87
C GLU A 24 -5.84 -11.84 -7.50
N ASN A 25 -4.52 -11.67 -7.46
CA ASN A 25 -3.83 -11.36 -6.22
C ASN A 25 -4.21 -9.97 -5.69
N THR A 26 -4.49 -9.04 -6.59
CA THR A 26 -4.96 -7.70 -6.19
C THR A 26 -6.38 -7.76 -5.62
N VAL A 27 -7.25 -8.60 -6.17
CA VAL A 27 -8.59 -8.81 -5.58
C VAL A 27 -8.44 -9.34 -4.15
N TRP A 28 -7.51 -10.27 -3.94
CA TRP A 28 -7.22 -10.79 -2.60
C TRP A 28 -6.74 -9.68 -1.66
N LEU A 29 -5.77 -8.87 -2.11
CA LEU A 29 -5.26 -7.76 -1.32
C LEU A 29 -6.37 -6.75 -0.99
N ARG A 30 -7.22 -6.46 -1.96
CA ARG A 30 -8.34 -5.53 -1.76
C ARG A 30 -9.24 -6.01 -0.62
N GLY A 31 -9.50 -7.32 -0.54
CA GLY A 31 -10.26 -7.90 0.56
C GLY A 31 -9.58 -7.70 1.91
N GLU A 32 -8.26 -7.86 1.97
CA GLU A 32 -7.50 -7.63 3.19
C GLU A 32 -7.54 -6.16 3.62
N LEU A 33 -7.46 -5.24 2.65
CA LEU A 33 -7.54 -3.81 2.93
C LEU A 33 -8.93 -3.43 3.47
N HIS A 34 -9.99 -3.98 2.89
CA HIS A 34 -11.34 -3.78 3.40
C HIS A 34 -11.49 -4.34 4.82
N GLY A 35 -10.82 -5.44 5.12
CA GLY A 35 -10.80 -5.99 6.48
C GLY A 35 -10.21 -5.01 7.48
N LEU A 36 -9.13 -4.33 7.12
CA LEU A 36 -8.52 -3.31 7.97
C LEU A 36 -9.49 -2.14 8.20
N LEU A 37 -10.19 -1.72 7.15
CA LEU A 37 -11.19 -0.65 7.29
C LEU A 37 -12.31 -1.03 8.25
N ARG A 38 -12.76 -2.28 8.22
CA ARG A 38 -13.78 -2.77 9.14
C ARG A 38 -13.32 -2.75 10.59
N GLU A 39 -12.00 -2.87 10.81
CA GLU A 39 -11.40 -2.73 12.15
C GLU A 39 -11.19 -1.27 12.55
N GLY A 40 -11.49 -0.32 11.68
CA GLY A 40 -11.22 1.09 11.92
C GLY A 40 -9.77 1.48 11.70
N ARG A 41 -8.99 0.62 11.05
CA ARG A 41 -7.58 0.87 10.81
C ARG A 41 -7.43 1.58 9.45
N VAL A 42 -7.06 2.85 9.52
CA VAL A 42 -7.05 3.73 8.34
C VAL A 42 -5.64 4.20 7.94
N ARG A 43 -4.61 3.81 8.67
CA ARG A 43 -3.22 4.13 8.34
C ARG A 43 -2.52 2.85 7.94
N ILE A 44 -2.28 2.71 6.64
CA ILE A 44 -1.80 1.46 6.05
C ILE A 44 -0.48 1.69 5.33
N LEU A 45 0.53 0.92 5.69
CA LEU A 45 1.83 0.92 5.04
C LEU A 45 2.03 -0.41 4.33
N LEU A 46 2.20 -0.38 3.01
CA LEU A 46 2.46 -1.58 2.24
C LEU A 46 3.96 -1.73 2.00
N ASN A 47 4.54 -2.79 2.54
CA ASN A 47 5.93 -3.14 2.27
C ASN A 47 5.98 -3.95 0.98
N MET A 48 6.53 -3.34 -0.06
CA MET A 48 6.54 -3.87 -1.43
C MET A 48 7.89 -4.49 -1.80
N LYS A 49 8.77 -4.70 -0.85
CA LYS A 49 10.14 -5.17 -1.10
C LYS A 49 10.18 -6.46 -1.90
N GLU A 50 9.18 -7.33 -1.72
CA GLU A 50 9.13 -8.62 -2.40
C GLU A 50 8.05 -8.69 -3.46
N VAL A 51 7.54 -7.55 -3.91
CA VAL A 51 6.58 -7.44 -5.01
C VAL A 51 7.32 -7.00 -6.26
N ASP A 52 7.31 -7.83 -7.30
CA ASP A 52 8.08 -7.56 -8.52
C ASP A 52 7.22 -7.11 -9.71
N LEU A 53 5.90 -7.12 -9.56
CA LEU A 53 4.99 -6.69 -10.62
C LEU A 53 3.68 -6.17 -10.02
N ILE A 54 3.15 -5.09 -10.59
CA ILE A 54 1.77 -4.64 -10.32
C ILE A 54 1.03 -4.46 -11.64
N SER A 55 -0.26 -4.77 -11.64
CA SER A 55 -1.12 -4.61 -12.81
C SER A 55 -1.77 -3.23 -12.82
N SER A 56 -2.40 -2.87 -13.95
CA SER A 56 -3.16 -1.63 -14.04
C SER A 56 -4.33 -1.60 -13.08
N TYR A 57 -4.93 -2.77 -12.82
CA TYR A 57 -5.98 -2.89 -11.81
C TYR A 57 -5.45 -2.55 -10.42
N THR A 58 -4.22 -2.99 -10.10
CA THR A 58 -3.57 -2.69 -8.82
C THR A 58 -3.39 -1.18 -8.63
N VAL A 59 -2.97 -0.49 -9.70
CA VAL A 59 -2.82 0.97 -9.68
C VAL A 59 -4.15 1.63 -9.31
N GLY A 60 -5.24 1.19 -9.96
CA GLY A 60 -6.57 1.72 -9.65
C GLY A 60 -7.01 1.47 -8.22
N VAL A 61 -6.72 0.28 -7.69
CA VAL A 61 -7.04 -0.08 -6.31
C VAL A 61 -6.28 0.82 -5.33
N PHE A 62 -5.00 1.04 -5.56
CA PHE A 62 -4.18 1.90 -4.70
C PHE A 62 -4.71 3.33 -4.65
N VAL A 63 -5.06 3.89 -5.81
CA VAL A 63 -5.60 5.26 -5.88
C VAL A 63 -6.95 5.35 -5.16
N ALA A 64 -7.82 4.37 -5.36
CA ALA A 64 -9.14 4.34 -4.73
C ALA A 64 -9.02 4.25 -3.21
N PHE A 65 -8.11 3.40 -2.69
CA PHE A 65 -7.89 3.29 -1.26
C PHE A 65 -7.26 4.55 -0.68
N ALA A 66 -6.33 5.18 -1.39
CA ALA A 66 -5.74 6.43 -0.93
C ALA A 66 -6.84 7.50 -0.71
N ARG A 67 -7.73 7.62 -1.68
CA ARG A 67 -8.85 8.58 -1.59
C ARG A 67 -9.75 8.27 -0.39
N ASP A 68 -10.18 7.02 -0.27
CA ASP A 68 -11.07 6.59 0.79
C ASP A 68 -10.43 6.79 2.17
N LEU A 69 -9.19 6.35 2.33
CA LEU A 69 -8.47 6.48 3.60
C LEU A 69 -8.23 7.92 3.99
N ARG A 70 -7.89 8.78 3.03
CA ARG A 70 -7.68 10.21 3.30
C ARG A 70 -8.96 10.90 3.74
N GLU A 71 -10.09 10.51 3.20
CA GLU A 71 -11.40 11.02 3.65
C GLU A 71 -11.70 10.61 5.08
N ARG A 72 -11.10 9.52 5.55
CA ARG A 72 -11.28 9.01 6.93
C ARG A 72 -10.17 9.48 7.87
N GLY A 73 -9.32 10.39 7.44
CA GLY A 73 -8.22 10.90 8.25
C GLY A 73 -6.97 10.02 8.26
N GLY A 74 -6.91 9.03 7.39
CA GLY A 74 -5.75 8.14 7.25
C GLY A 74 -5.03 8.31 5.94
N ASP A 75 -4.30 7.30 5.54
CA ASP A 75 -3.61 7.26 4.26
C ASP A 75 -3.09 5.85 3.98
N ILE A 76 -2.67 5.62 2.75
CA ILE A 76 -1.92 4.45 2.36
C ILE A 76 -0.56 4.93 1.84
N LYS A 77 0.51 4.34 2.37
CA LYS A 77 1.87 4.69 1.99
C LYS A 77 2.62 3.42 1.61
N PHE A 78 3.74 3.58 0.92
CA PHE A 78 4.47 2.48 0.32
C PHE A 78 5.93 2.48 0.76
N LEU A 79 6.46 1.28 0.99
CA LEU A 79 7.83 1.10 1.48
C LEU A 79 8.56 0.12 0.55
N HIS A 80 9.78 0.46 0.14
CA HIS A 80 10.70 -0.41 -0.61
C HIS A 80 10.14 -0.86 -1.97
N LEU A 81 9.85 0.06 -2.88
CA LEU A 81 9.46 -0.32 -4.24
C LEU A 81 10.67 -0.84 -5.00
N LEU A 82 10.53 -2.04 -5.57
CA LEU A 82 11.51 -2.53 -6.55
C LEU A 82 11.43 -1.67 -7.80
N ARG A 83 12.52 -1.62 -8.56
CA ARG A 83 12.62 -0.74 -9.72
C ARG A 83 11.46 -0.91 -10.70
N ARG A 84 11.08 -2.14 -11.02
CA ARG A 84 9.97 -2.40 -11.97
C ARG A 84 8.66 -1.79 -11.48
N VAL A 85 8.39 -1.93 -10.19
CA VAL A 85 7.17 -1.38 -9.59
C VAL A 85 7.25 0.15 -9.54
N ARG A 86 8.42 0.67 -9.19
CA ARG A 86 8.66 2.12 -9.19
C ARG A 86 8.45 2.72 -10.59
N ASP A 87 8.92 2.01 -11.62
CA ASP A 87 8.74 2.46 -13.01
C ASP A 87 7.25 2.51 -13.37
N THR A 88 6.46 1.55 -12.91
CA THR A 88 5.01 1.56 -13.12
C THR A 88 4.35 2.73 -12.40
N PHE A 89 4.78 3.02 -11.17
CA PHE A 89 4.29 4.19 -10.43
C PHE A 89 4.59 5.48 -11.19
N ALA A 90 5.80 5.60 -11.74
CA ALA A 90 6.20 6.79 -12.50
C ALA A 90 5.43 6.89 -13.81
N ALA A 91 5.29 5.79 -14.55
CA ALA A 91 4.61 5.77 -15.84
C ALA A 91 3.12 6.11 -15.71
N THR A 92 2.49 5.71 -14.62
CA THR A 92 1.07 5.98 -14.34
C THR A 92 0.88 7.28 -13.53
N ARG A 93 1.97 7.92 -13.13
CA ARG A 93 2.01 9.17 -12.39
C ARG A 93 1.39 9.09 -10.99
N ILE A 94 1.18 7.91 -10.47
CA ILE A 94 0.65 7.75 -9.10
C ILE A 94 1.71 8.07 -8.03
N ASP A 95 2.98 8.16 -8.43
CA ASP A 95 4.04 8.64 -7.53
C ASP A 95 3.86 10.12 -7.15
N HIS A 96 3.01 10.87 -7.86
CA HIS A 96 2.62 12.24 -7.50
C HIS A 96 1.47 12.27 -6.49
N ILE A 97 0.79 11.15 -6.31
CA ILE A 97 -0.40 11.04 -5.45
C ILE A 97 -0.08 10.23 -4.18
N LEU A 98 0.76 9.20 -4.33
CA LEU A 98 1.07 8.23 -3.28
C LEU A 98 2.48 8.44 -2.76
N ASP A 99 2.66 8.38 -1.45
CA ASP A 99 3.97 8.58 -0.82
C ASP A 99 4.75 7.27 -0.77
N ILE A 100 6.00 7.34 -1.19
CA ILE A 100 6.91 6.21 -1.28
C ILE A 100 8.12 6.46 -0.40
N PHE A 101 8.50 5.47 0.39
CA PHE A 101 9.61 5.57 1.34
C PHE A 101 10.60 4.44 1.16
N GLU A 102 11.86 4.69 1.47
CA GLU A 102 12.90 3.68 1.51
C GLU A 102 13.30 3.31 2.95
N ASP A 103 12.85 4.10 3.92
CA ASP A 103 13.14 3.89 5.35
C ASP A 103 11.84 3.66 6.11
N ARG A 104 11.79 2.55 6.84
CA ARG A 104 10.60 2.14 7.59
C ARG A 104 10.20 3.18 8.64
N SER A 105 11.17 3.67 9.39
CA SER A 105 10.90 4.65 10.46
C SER A 105 10.33 5.93 9.91
N GLU A 106 10.88 6.42 8.78
CA GLU A 106 10.36 7.61 8.12
C GLU A 106 8.94 7.40 7.62
N ALA A 107 8.66 6.22 7.05
CA ALA A 107 7.34 5.89 6.55
C ALA A 107 6.31 5.89 7.68
N ILE A 108 6.62 5.27 8.80
CA ILE A 108 5.73 5.22 9.96
C ILE A 108 5.50 6.62 10.52
N ALA A 109 6.58 7.40 10.68
CA ALA A 109 6.49 8.75 11.21
C ALA A 109 5.67 9.69 10.32
N ALA A 110 5.67 9.45 9.01
CA ALA A 110 4.93 10.28 8.06
C ALA A 110 3.41 10.24 8.28
N PHE A 111 2.88 9.17 8.87
CA PHE A 111 1.44 9.07 9.17
C PHE A 111 1.00 10.05 10.24
N SER A 112 1.87 10.41 11.17
CA SER A 112 1.52 11.34 12.25
C SER A 112 1.49 12.79 11.77
N LYS A 113 1.94 13.06 10.54
CA LYS A 113 1.90 14.38 9.93
C LYS A 113 0.72 14.55 8.98
N SER A 114 -0.07 13.53 8.83
CA SER A 114 -1.20 13.51 7.91
C SER A 114 -2.40 14.24 8.47
#